data_3bdf253c8b3332cc21277f88463a62b3
#
_entry.id   3bdf253c8b3332cc21277f88463a62b3
#
_cell.length_a   1.000
_cell.length_b   1.000
_cell.length_c   1.000
_cell.angle_alpha   90.00
_cell.angle_beta   90.00
_cell.angle_gamma   90.00
#
_symmetry.space_group_name_H-M   'P 1'
#
loop_
_entity.id
_entity.type
_entity.pdbx_description
1 polymer ?
#
loop_
_entity_poly.entity_id
_entity_poly.type
_entity_poly.pdbx_seq_one_letter_code
_entity_poly.pdbx_strand_id
1 'polypeptide(L)'
;ALMLSVHPTTVSASAVGSSTVMDQSVETEDQQSGIQSETQTQASQDSVAAVRASQNGWVKAGDGGWYFYENGQLKTGWLYRNGNWYWLDPDRNGRMAENSWFTYDNNLYYAKGDGAIYKNGFQEVDGNLYYFQSWGGIQRNVYLSISGKMYYVQENGIVARGIVRTMNGHGDLCAFDDTTGAQITQKGWLKKGTSYYWVREDGVLQTGWLLYDDNWYWFDDNGVMMASGWKEINNNLYYFRSWGGIYKNGFQS
;
A
#
# COMPACT_ATOMS: atom_id res chain seq x y z
N ALA A 1 -6.40 1.76 -33.30
CA ALA A 1 -6.42 3.21 -33.19
C ALA A 1 -7.81 3.67 -32.76
N LEU A 2 -8.02 3.92 -31.49
CA LEU A 2 -9.07 4.83 -31.00
C LEU A 2 -8.62 5.30 -29.61
N MET A 3 -8.14 6.53 -29.55
CA MET A 3 -7.91 7.24 -28.30
C MET A 3 -9.25 7.77 -27.79
N LEU A 4 -9.63 7.43 -26.56
CA LEU A 4 -10.68 8.14 -25.83
C LEU A 4 -10.02 9.09 -24.83
N SER A 5 -10.10 10.38 -25.16
CA SER A 5 -9.76 11.50 -24.29
C SER A 5 -10.95 11.77 -23.36
N VAL A 6 -10.72 11.71 -22.05
CA VAL A 6 -11.71 12.15 -21.05
C VAL A 6 -11.26 13.49 -20.49
N HIS A 7 -12.02 14.54 -20.78
CA HIS A 7 -11.83 15.88 -20.23
C HIS A 7 -12.57 16.01 -18.89
N PRO A 8 -12.02 16.71 -17.90
CA PRO A 8 -12.78 17.04 -16.69
C PRO A 8 -13.66 18.26 -16.94
N THR A 9 -14.94 18.11 -16.64
CA THR A 9 -15.93 19.20 -16.64
C THR A 9 -15.80 20.03 -15.37
N THR A 10 -15.46 21.30 -15.54
CA THR A 10 -15.58 22.34 -14.51
C THR A 10 -17.03 22.77 -14.38
N VAL A 11 -17.58 22.76 -13.17
CA VAL A 11 -18.88 23.34 -12.84
C VAL A 11 -18.65 24.72 -12.23
N SER A 12 -19.05 25.75 -12.98
CA SER A 12 -19.15 27.14 -12.50
C SER A 12 -20.44 27.34 -11.73
N ALA A 13 -20.39 27.88 -10.53
CA ALA A 13 -21.54 28.38 -9.80
C ALA A 13 -21.65 29.88 -10.02
N SER A 14 -22.75 30.30 -10.65
CA SER A 14 -23.12 31.71 -10.88
C SER A 14 -23.80 32.29 -9.66
N ALA A 15 -23.33 33.46 -9.24
CA ALA A 15 -24.04 34.32 -8.31
C ALA A 15 -25.14 35.10 -9.03
N VAL A 16 -26.31 35.17 -8.42
CA VAL A 16 -27.36 36.13 -8.80
C VAL A 16 -27.62 37.05 -7.62
N GLY A 17 -27.34 38.32 -7.86
CA GLY A 17 -27.71 39.39 -6.98
C GLY A 17 -29.13 39.82 -7.15
N SER A 18 -29.69 40.47 -6.16
CA SER A 18 -30.73 41.44 -6.36
C SER A 18 -30.75 42.49 -5.26
N SER A 19 -30.72 43.71 -5.70
CA SER A 19 -30.82 44.98 -5.02
C SER A 19 -32.23 45.34 -4.58
N THR A 20 -32.40 46.19 -3.58
CA THR A 20 -33.29 47.39 -3.53
C THR A 20 -33.20 48.01 -2.13
N VAL A 21 -32.65 49.14 -1.96
CA VAL A 21 -33.04 50.54 -1.99
C VAL A 21 -33.92 51.04 -0.82
N MET A 22 -33.35 52.07 -0.14
CA MET A 22 -33.90 53.19 0.61
C MET A 22 -34.68 52.94 1.93
N ASP A 23 -34.26 53.58 3.02
CA ASP A 23 -34.71 54.91 3.40
C ASP A 23 -33.84 55.49 4.51
N GLN A 24 -33.73 56.82 4.55
CA GLN A 24 -32.99 57.65 5.49
C GLN A 24 -33.81 57.93 6.74
N SER A 25 -33.12 58.07 7.89
CA SER A 25 -33.27 59.10 8.92
C SER A 25 -32.32 58.85 10.09
N VAL A 26 -31.31 59.63 10.20
CA VAL A 26 -31.10 60.77 11.13
C VAL A 26 -30.82 60.38 12.60
N GLU A 27 -29.58 60.75 12.97
CA GLU A 27 -29.05 61.32 14.20
C GLU A 27 -28.66 60.45 15.41
N THR A 28 -27.42 60.53 15.66
CA THR A 28 -26.62 61.07 16.81
C THR A 28 -26.40 60.15 18.00
N GLU A 29 -25.10 60.17 18.38
CA GLU A 29 -24.52 59.79 19.65
C GLU A 29 -24.38 58.30 19.98
N ASP A 30 -23.19 57.75 19.72
CA ASP A 30 -22.29 57.33 20.80
C ASP A 30 -20.91 56.94 20.28
N GLN A 31 -19.97 57.86 20.32
CA GLN A 31 -18.56 57.59 19.99
C GLN A 31 -17.75 57.01 21.16
N GLN A 32 -18.40 56.44 22.17
CA GLN A 32 -17.69 55.95 23.35
C GLN A 32 -17.76 54.43 23.55
N SER A 33 -18.50 53.69 22.75
CA SER A 33 -18.59 52.23 22.88
C SER A 33 -17.64 51.44 21.92
N GLY A 34 -17.12 52.09 20.86
CA GLY A 34 -16.25 51.47 19.88
C GLY A 34 -14.83 51.16 20.41
N ILE A 35 -14.28 52.02 21.26
CA ILE A 35 -12.88 51.91 21.73
C ILE A 35 -12.71 50.75 22.75
N GLN A 36 -13.74 50.49 23.56
CA GLN A 36 -13.67 49.38 24.54
C GLN A 36 -13.83 47.99 23.90
N SER A 37 -14.59 47.86 22.83
CA SER A 37 -14.77 46.58 22.16
C SER A 37 -13.55 46.16 21.30
N GLU A 38 -12.90 47.15 20.67
CA GLU A 38 -11.66 46.89 19.90
C GLU A 38 -10.49 46.53 20.83
N THR A 39 -10.37 47.21 21.99
CA THR A 39 -9.31 46.91 22.95
C THR A 39 -9.50 45.56 23.63
N GLN A 40 -10.74 45.13 23.89
CA GLN A 40 -11.02 43.79 24.42
C GLN A 40 -10.80 42.68 23.37
N THR A 41 -11.13 42.97 22.12
CA THR A 41 -10.91 42.01 21.02
C THR A 41 -9.40 41.87 20.75
N GLN A 42 -8.65 42.96 20.76
CA GLN A 42 -7.20 42.94 20.59
C GLN A 42 -6.50 42.22 21.75
N ALA A 43 -6.86 42.53 23.00
CA ALA A 43 -6.31 41.85 24.18
C ALA A 43 -6.64 40.33 24.20
N SER A 44 -7.81 39.95 23.69
CA SER A 44 -8.18 38.54 23.52
C SER A 44 -7.35 37.85 22.43
N GLN A 45 -7.12 38.53 21.32
CA GLN A 45 -6.28 38.01 20.22
C GLN A 45 -4.80 37.91 20.65
N ASP A 46 -4.29 38.90 21.36
CA ASP A 46 -2.92 38.91 21.88
C ASP A 46 -2.70 37.82 22.95
N SER A 47 -3.69 37.54 23.78
CA SER A 47 -3.64 36.47 24.78
C SER A 47 -3.69 35.09 24.10
N VAL A 48 -4.50 34.91 23.09
CA VAL A 48 -4.56 33.68 22.28
C VAL A 48 -3.26 33.47 21.50
N ALA A 49 -2.69 34.52 20.94
CA ALA A 49 -1.39 34.47 20.26
C ALA A 49 -0.25 34.15 21.25
N ALA A 50 -0.25 34.72 22.44
CA ALA A 50 0.73 34.42 23.49
C ALA A 50 0.61 32.97 23.99
N VAL A 51 -0.61 32.42 24.15
CA VAL A 51 -0.85 31.02 24.49
C VAL A 51 -0.38 30.10 23.37
N ARG A 52 -0.60 30.45 22.11
CA ARG A 52 -0.07 29.73 20.96
C ARG A 52 1.46 29.76 20.89
N ALA A 53 2.07 30.92 21.13
CA ALA A 53 3.51 31.11 21.12
C ALA A 53 4.25 30.26 22.19
N SER A 54 3.57 29.87 23.28
CA SER A 54 4.11 29.03 24.33
C SER A 54 3.88 27.53 24.13
N GLN A 55 3.06 27.14 23.14
CA GLN A 55 2.80 25.74 22.87
C GLN A 55 4.04 25.03 22.31
N ASN A 56 4.45 23.95 22.96
CA ASN A 56 5.53 23.09 22.50
C ASN A 56 5.14 21.63 22.72
N GLY A 57 5.46 20.78 21.77
CA GLY A 57 5.20 19.34 21.86
C GLY A 57 3.87 18.92 21.25
N TRP A 58 3.44 17.72 21.65
CA TRP A 58 2.21 17.13 21.16
C TRP A 58 0.96 17.72 21.78
N VAL A 59 -0.01 18.05 20.96
CA VAL A 59 -1.30 18.59 21.35
C VAL A 59 -2.41 17.76 20.70
N LYS A 60 -3.35 17.27 21.49
CA LYS A 60 -4.57 16.63 21.00
C LYS A 60 -5.63 17.71 20.81
N ALA A 61 -6.10 17.89 19.58
CA ALA A 61 -7.12 18.87 19.27
C ALA A 61 -8.55 18.36 19.48
N GLY A 62 -9.52 19.26 19.43
CA GLY A 62 -10.93 18.93 19.59
C GLY A 62 -11.52 18.03 18.49
N ASP A 63 -10.85 17.94 17.33
CA ASP A 63 -11.17 17.01 16.25
C ASP A 63 -10.66 15.57 16.51
N GLY A 64 -10.03 15.34 17.68
CA GLY A 64 -9.43 14.07 18.08
C GLY A 64 -8.05 13.82 17.48
N GLY A 65 -7.56 14.66 16.57
CA GLY A 65 -6.25 14.55 15.95
C GLY A 65 -5.11 14.99 16.85
N TRP A 66 -3.91 14.43 16.60
CA TRP A 66 -2.67 14.88 17.21
C TRP A 66 -1.92 15.81 16.29
N TYR A 67 -1.39 16.88 16.88
CA TYR A 67 -0.59 17.93 16.22
C TYR A 67 0.69 18.19 17.01
N PHE A 68 1.73 18.64 16.35
CA PHE A 68 2.98 18.97 17.02
C PHE A 68 3.34 20.44 16.83
N TYR A 69 3.62 21.12 17.94
CA TYR A 69 4.06 22.54 17.95
C TYR A 69 5.51 22.64 18.38
N GLU A 70 6.23 23.55 17.76
CA GLU A 70 7.58 23.94 18.12
C GLU A 70 7.66 25.47 18.11
N ASN A 71 7.98 26.04 19.28
CA ASN A 71 7.98 27.51 19.50
C ASN A 71 6.66 28.17 19.06
N GLY A 72 5.55 27.56 19.40
CA GLY A 72 4.21 28.05 19.06
C GLY A 72 3.81 27.87 17.61
N GLN A 73 4.69 27.32 16.76
CA GLN A 73 4.40 27.08 15.35
C GLN A 73 4.01 25.61 15.11
N LEU A 74 2.94 25.44 14.38
CA LEU A 74 2.49 24.12 13.96
C LEU A 74 3.49 23.50 12.98
N LYS A 75 3.93 22.29 13.25
CA LYS A 75 4.81 21.54 12.36
C LYS A 75 4.00 20.74 11.34
N THR A 76 4.57 20.61 10.16
CA THR A 76 4.09 19.71 9.08
C THR A 76 5.25 18.93 8.51
N GLY A 77 4.95 17.82 7.82
CA GLY A 77 5.95 16.94 7.24
C GLY A 77 6.55 15.97 8.27
N TRP A 78 7.78 15.56 8.02
CA TRP A 78 8.47 14.60 8.87
C TRP A 78 8.89 15.18 10.22
N LEU A 79 8.59 14.43 11.28
CA LEU A 79 9.02 14.73 12.65
C LEU A 79 9.75 13.53 13.24
N TYR A 80 10.99 13.74 13.72
CA TYR A 80 11.72 12.73 14.48
C TYR A 80 11.70 13.08 15.97
N ARG A 81 11.14 12.14 16.79
CA ARG A 81 11.07 12.32 18.25
C ARG A 81 11.19 10.97 18.96
N ASN A 82 11.98 10.95 20.03
CA ASN A 82 12.14 9.77 20.91
C ASN A 82 12.44 8.47 20.14
N GLY A 83 13.32 8.53 19.12
CA GLY A 83 13.71 7.36 18.33
C GLY A 83 12.72 6.95 17.24
N ASN A 84 11.59 7.65 17.10
CA ASN A 84 10.56 7.37 16.12
C ASN A 84 10.38 8.51 15.12
N TRP A 85 9.98 8.14 13.90
CA TRP A 85 9.51 9.07 12.88
C TRP A 85 8.00 9.13 12.91
N TYR A 86 7.45 10.32 12.64
CA TYR A 86 6.03 10.61 12.54
C TYR A 86 5.80 11.42 11.26
N TRP A 87 4.63 11.27 10.67
CA TRP A 87 4.18 12.09 9.54
C TRP A 87 3.10 13.05 10.00
N LEU A 88 3.39 14.35 9.91
CA LEU A 88 2.47 15.43 10.18
C LEU A 88 1.95 15.92 8.82
N ASP A 89 0.79 15.44 8.43
CA ASP A 89 0.25 15.55 7.09
C ASP A 89 0.00 17.02 6.69
N PRO A 90 0.75 17.56 5.71
CA PRO A 90 0.57 18.95 5.27
C PRO A 90 -0.82 19.20 4.67
N ASP A 91 -1.40 18.22 3.99
CA ASP A 91 -2.72 18.33 3.34
C ASP A 91 -3.87 18.30 4.36
N ARG A 92 -3.56 17.86 5.60
CA ARG A 92 -4.47 17.84 6.74
C ARG A 92 -4.04 18.81 7.85
N ASN A 93 -3.46 19.94 7.47
CA ASN A 93 -3.00 20.98 8.38
C ASN A 93 -2.08 20.48 9.50
N GLY A 94 -1.16 19.57 9.20
CA GLY A 94 -0.22 19.02 10.17
C GLY A 94 -0.80 17.98 11.14
N ARG A 95 -1.97 17.43 10.85
CA ARG A 95 -2.51 16.30 11.63
C ARG A 95 -1.59 15.09 11.50
N MET A 96 -1.21 14.51 12.63
CA MET A 96 -0.40 13.29 12.66
C MET A 96 -1.15 12.13 11.98
N ALA A 97 -0.47 11.44 11.07
CA ALA A 97 -0.96 10.18 10.53
C ALA A 97 -0.97 9.09 11.62
N GLU A 98 -2.06 8.35 11.71
CA GLU A 98 -2.22 7.24 12.65
C GLU A 98 -3.08 6.14 12.01
N ASN A 99 -2.73 4.86 12.23
CA ASN A 99 -3.40 3.69 11.63
C ASN A 99 -3.68 3.86 10.12
N SER A 100 -2.73 4.40 9.38
CA SER A 100 -2.97 4.78 7.99
C SER A 100 -1.74 4.66 7.10
N TRP A 101 -2.02 4.36 5.85
CA TRP A 101 -1.06 4.45 4.77
C TRP A 101 -0.96 5.89 4.26
N PHE A 102 0.25 6.30 3.87
CA PHE A 102 0.48 7.54 3.15
C PHE A 102 1.66 7.40 2.20
N THR A 103 1.70 8.26 1.20
CA THR A 103 2.78 8.30 0.22
C THR A 103 3.56 9.59 0.38
N TYR A 104 4.87 9.48 0.40
CA TYR A 104 5.78 10.63 0.37
C TYR A 104 6.96 10.31 -0.54
N ASP A 105 7.31 11.24 -1.42
CA ASP A 105 8.39 11.09 -2.40
C ASP A 105 8.33 9.72 -3.12
N ASN A 106 7.14 9.39 -3.64
CA ASN A 106 6.84 8.15 -4.36
C ASN A 106 7.01 6.84 -3.56
N ASN A 107 7.29 6.92 -2.25
CA ASN A 107 7.40 5.76 -1.37
C ASN A 107 6.16 5.62 -0.50
N LEU A 108 5.82 4.37 -0.19
CA LEU A 108 4.68 4.02 0.66
C LEU A 108 5.15 3.80 2.10
N TYR A 109 4.43 4.38 3.05
CA TYR A 109 4.69 4.30 4.50
C TYR A 109 3.42 3.92 5.25
N TYR A 110 3.58 3.36 6.44
CA TYR A 110 2.47 3.12 7.35
C TYR A 110 2.74 3.71 8.73
N ALA A 111 1.82 4.54 9.20
CA ALA A 111 1.79 5.06 10.55
C ALA A 111 0.98 4.13 11.45
N LYS A 112 1.58 3.68 12.56
CA LYS A 112 0.91 2.87 13.59
C LYS A 112 -0.14 3.69 14.35
N GLY A 113 -0.90 3.04 15.26
CA GLY A 113 -1.89 3.70 16.10
C GLY A 113 -1.34 4.77 17.04
N ASP A 114 -0.04 4.70 17.36
CA ASP A 114 0.68 5.71 18.13
C ASP A 114 1.33 6.79 17.24
N GLY A 115 1.08 6.74 15.93
CA GLY A 115 1.64 7.64 14.91
C GLY A 115 3.07 7.29 14.49
N ALA A 116 3.77 6.41 15.19
CA ALA A 116 5.13 6.03 14.83
C ALA A 116 5.14 5.22 13.52
N ILE A 117 6.08 5.53 12.63
CA ILE A 117 6.21 4.86 11.34
C ILE A 117 6.83 3.47 11.52
N TYR A 118 6.26 2.45 10.86
CA TYR A 118 6.90 1.14 10.79
C TYR A 118 8.26 1.22 10.08
N LYS A 119 9.24 0.50 10.59
CA LYS A 119 10.58 0.38 10.00
C LYS A 119 11.23 -0.95 10.40
N ASN A 120 12.30 -1.33 9.67
CA ASN A 120 13.16 -2.47 10.01
C ASN A 120 12.43 -3.82 10.07
N GLY A 121 11.91 -4.29 8.95
CA GLY A 121 11.50 -5.69 8.88
C GLY A 121 10.06 -5.95 8.46
N PHE A 122 9.67 -7.20 8.62
CA PHE A 122 8.35 -7.68 8.25
C PHE A 122 7.29 -7.23 9.26
N GLN A 123 6.16 -6.75 8.73
CA GLN A 123 4.98 -6.41 9.52
C GLN A 123 3.71 -6.85 8.77
N GLU A 124 2.75 -7.38 9.49
CA GLU A 124 1.41 -7.60 8.96
C GLU A 124 0.54 -6.36 9.19
N VAL A 125 -0.08 -5.91 8.11
CA VAL A 125 -1.06 -4.81 8.14
C VAL A 125 -2.26 -5.28 7.32
N ASP A 126 -3.45 -5.26 7.93
CA ASP A 126 -4.71 -5.67 7.31
C ASP A 126 -4.63 -7.07 6.64
N GLY A 127 -3.96 -8.02 7.32
CA GLY A 127 -3.79 -9.41 6.85
C GLY A 127 -2.78 -9.61 5.73
N ASN A 128 -2.08 -8.57 5.30
CA ASN A 128 -1.02 -8.64 4.30
C ASN A 128 0.35 -8.43 4.93
N LEU A 129 1.35 -9.16 4.42
CA LEU A 129 2.73 -9.03 4.86
C LEU A 129 3.44 -7.94 4.06
N TYR A 130 4.13 -7.05 4.75
CA TYR A 130 4.96 -5.99 4.17
C TYR A 130 6.38 -6.06 4.74
N TYR A 131 7.35 -5.53 3.99
CA TYR A 131 8.71 -5.34 4.48
C TYR A 131 9.08 -3.86 4.48
N PHE A 132 9.18 -3.29 5.68
CA PHE A 132 9.57 -1.90 5.89
C PHE A 132 11.10 -1.80 5.99
N GLN A 133 11.68 -0.96 5.16
CA GLN A 133 13.10 -0.64 5.17
C GLN A 133 13.51 0.07 6.47
N SER A 134 14.81 0.24 6.69
CA SER A 134 15.32 0.96 7.87
C SER A 134 14.87 2.42 7.94
N TRP A 135 14.58 3.01 6.81
CA TRP A 135 14.05 4.37 6.68
C TRP A 135 12.51 4.45 6.69
N GLY A 136 11.83 3.32 6.80
CA GLY A 136 10.37 3.21 6.99
C GLY A 136 9.54 3.03 5.71
N GLY A 137 10.10 3.24 4.54
CA GLY A 137 9.37 3.04 3.28
C GLY A 137 9.41 1.60 2.79
N ILE A 138 8.53 1.28 1.84
CA ILE A 138 8.43 -0.03 1.19
C ILE A 138 8.94 0.08 -0.24
N GLN A 139 9.85 -0.81 -0.62
CA GLN A 139 10.18 -1.05 -2.03
C GLN A 139 9.06 -1.86 -2.69
N ARG A 140 8.91 -1.72 -3.99
CA ARG A 140 7.88 -2.40 -4.79
C ARG A 140 8.49 -3.03 -6.03
N ASN A 141 7.88 -4.12 -6.50
CA ASN A 141 8.28 -4.87 -7.69
C ASN A 141 9.77 -5.27 -7.66
N VAL A 142 10.21 -5.87 -6.54
CA VAL A 142 11.62 -6.17 -6.29
C VAL A 142 11.78 -7.46 -5.49
N TYR A 143 12.89 -8.15 -5.74
CA TYR A 143 13.36 -9.22 -4.85
C TYR A 143 14.23 -8.65 -3.72
N LEU A 144 13.98 -9.14 -2.52
CA LEU A 144 14.77 -8.84 -1.32
C LEU A 144 15.48 -10.10 -0.84
N SER A 145 16.78 -9.98 -0.55
CA SER A 145 17.53 -11.05 0.12
C SER A 145 17.65 -10.69 1.60
N ILE A 146 17.01 -11.47 2.46
CA ILE A 146 16.96 -11.21 3.91
C ILE A 146 17.31 -12.50 4.63
N SER A 147 18.41 -12.47 5.38
CA SER A 147 18.91 -13.64 6.13
C SER A 147 19.07 -14.90 5.27
N GLY A 148 19.57 -14.75 4.05
CA GLY A 148 19.79 -15.84 3.10
C GLY A 148 18.55 -16.40 2.43
N LYS A 149 17.38 -15.78 2.62
CA LYS A 149 16.14 -16.14 1.94
C LYS A 149 15.73 -15.04 0.97
N MET A 150 15.10 -15.43 -0.14
CA MET A 150 14.56 -14.52 -1.13
C MET A 150 13.08 -14.26 -0.86
N TYR A 151 12.67 -13.00 -1.04
CA TYR A 151 11.29 -12.54 -0.93
C TYR A 151 10.98 -11.67 -2.14
N TYR A 152 9.77 -11.74 -2.65
CA TYR A 152 9.32 -10.87 -3.73
C TYR A 152 8.29 -9.88 -3.19
N VAL A 153 8.58 -8.59 -3.32
CA VAL A 153 7.61 -7.54 -3.02
C VAL A 153 6.92 -7.14 -4.31
N GLN A 154 5.62 -7.33 -4.36
CA GLN A 154 4.79 -7.05 -5.52
C GLN A 154 4.65 -5.53 -5.76
N GLU A 155 4.04 -5.15 -6.88
CA GLU A 155 3.83 -3.74 -7.24
C GLU A 155 3.00 -2.96 -6.20
N ASN A 156 2.07 -3.63 -5.55
CA ASN A 156 1.25 -3.07 -4.47
C ASN A 156 1.98 -2.98 -3.11
N GLY A 157 3.23 -3.41 -3.03
CA GLY A 157 4.04 -3.42 -1.80
C GLY A 157 3.86 -4.66 -0.92
N ILE A 158 2.93 -5.56 -1.26
CA ILE A 158 2.71 -6.79 -0.49
C ILE A 158 3.80 -7.81 -0.80
N VAL A 159 4.36 -8.42 0.25
CA VAL A 159 5.28 -9.56 0.12
C VAL A 159 4.51 -10.77 -0.42
N ALA A 160 4.99 -11.36 -1.49
CA ALA A 160 4.35 -12.50 -2.14
C ALA A 160 4.22 -13.70 -1.20
N ARG A 161 3.07 -14.34 -1.25
CA ARG A 161 2.76 -15.63 -0.61
C ARG A 161 2.04 -16.51 -1.63
N GLY A 162 2.16 -17.82 -1.51
CA GLY A 162 1.52 -18.74 -2.44
C GLY A 162 2.24 -18.86 -3.79
N ILE A 163 1.47 -19.03 -4.86
CA ILE A 163 1.98 -19.08 -6.22
C ILE A 163 1.78 -17.72 -6.87
N VAL A 164 2.86 -17.08 -7.27
CA VAL A 164 2.84 -15.71 -7.80
C VAL A 164 3.69 -15.61 -9.06
N ARG A 165 3.18 -14.93 -10.07
CA ARG A 165 3.94 -14.53 -11.25
C ARG A 165 4.64 -13.21 -10.95
N THR A 166 5.95 -13.21 -10.98
CA THR A 166 6.77 -12.04 -10.67
C THR A 166 6.90 -11.13 -11.89
N MET A 167 6.90 -9.81 -11.68
CA MET A 167 6.90 -8.83 -12.76
C MET A 167 8.28 -8.22 -13.05
N ASN A 168 9.31 -8.65 -12.33
CA ASN A 168 10.67 -8.08 -12.42
C ASN A 168 11.52 -8.75 -13.51
N GLY A 169 11.13 -8.63 -14.76
CA GLY A 169 11.93 -9.08 -15.90
C GLY A 169 11.22 -10.10 -16.78
N HIS A 170 11.23 -11.39 -16.43
CA HIS A 170 10.74 -12.46 -17.31
C HIS A 170 9.31 -12.93 -17.04
N GLY A 171 8.66 -12.46 -15.99
CA GLY A 171 7.33 -12.92 -15.60
C GLY A 171 7.34 -14.35 -15.06
N ASP A 172 8.38 -14.70 -14.30
CA ASP A 172 8.58 -16.04 -13.77
C ASP A 172 7.49 -16.42 -12.77
N LEU A 173 7.00 -17.64 -12.88
CA LEU A 173 6.06 -18.19 -11.92
C LEU A 173 6.83 -18.83 -10.77
N CYS A 174 6.65 -18.30 -9.55
CA CYS A 174 7.38 -18.74 -8.36
C CYS A 174 6.44 -19.14 -7.24
N ALA A 175 6.94 -19.99 -6.35
CA ALA A 175 6.25 -20.38 -5.13
C ALA A 175 6.87 -19.68 -3.93
N PHE A 176 6.00 -19.17 -3.06
CA PHE A 176 6.37 -18.54 -1.80
C PHE A 176 5.67 -19.25 -0.65
N ASP A 177 6.34 -19.29 0.49
CA ASP A 177 5.77 -19.85 1.72
C ASP A 177 4.56 -19.02 2.18
N ASP A 178 3.47 -19.69 2.53
CA ASP A 178 2.20 -19.02 2.83
C ASP A 178 2.22 -18.24 4.14
N THR A 179 3.17 -18.54 5.04
CA THR A 179 3.32 -17.87 6.33
C THR A 179 4.39 -16.81 6.28
N THR A 180 5.58 -17.16 5.82
CA THR A 180 6.77 -16.31 5.90
C THR A 180 6.97 -15.44 4.67
N GLY A 181 6.38 -15.82 3.51
CA GLY A 181 6.64 -15.17 2.23
C GLY A 181 8.01 -15.49 1.61
N ALA A 182 8.79 -16.39 2.22
CA ALA A 182 10.08 -16.80 1.65
C ALA A 182 9.86 -17.62 0.37
N GLN A 183 10.65 -17.35 -0.67
CA GLN A 183 10.59 -18.12 -1.90
C GLN A 183 11.00 -19.58 -1.66
N ILE A 184 10.25 -20.51 -2.21
CA ILE A 184 10.56 -21.95 -2.19
C ILE A 184 11.44 -22.22 -3.40
N THR A 185 12.73 -22.43 -3.15
CA THR A 185 13.74 -22.65 -4.21
C THR A 185 14.26 -24.08 -4.26
N GLN A 186 13.86 -24.93 -3.30
CA GLN A 186 14.26 -26.32 -3.29
C GLN A 186 13.67 -27.05 -4.49
N LYS A 187 14.53 -27.50 -5.43
CA LYS A 187 14.13 -28.29 -6.60
C LYS A 187 13.34 -29.54 -6.19
N GLY A 188 12.25 -29.80 -6.91
CA GLY A 188 11.46 -31.01 -6.71
C GLY A 188 9.96 -30.75 -6.67
N TRP A 189 9.24 -31.78 -6.24
CA TRP A 189 7.79 -31.74 -6.12
C TRP A 189 7.35 -30.81 -4.97
N LEU A 190 6.39 -29.96 -5.29
CA LEU A 190 5.72 -29.08 -4.35
C LEU A 190 4.22 -29.36 -4.38
N LYS A 191 3.62 -29.65 -3.24
CA LYS A 191 2.16 -29.75 -3.09
C LYS A 191 1.61 -28.51 -2.41
N LYS A 192 0.60 -27.88 -3.03
CA LYS A 192 -0.17 -26.80 -2.42
C LYS A 192 -1.66 -27.09 -2.59
N GLY A 193 -2.37 -27.26 -1.46
CA GLY A 193 -3.76 -27.72 -1.48
C GLY A 193 -3.89 -29.08 -2.16
N THR A 194 -4.71 -29.15 -3.20
CA THR A 194 -4.90 -30.35 -4.03
C THR A 194 -3.99 -30.41 -5.25
N SER A 195 -3.26 -29.32 -5.55
CA SER A 195 -2.43 -29.20 -6.74
C SER A 195 -0.98 -29.57 -6.48
N TYR A 196 -0.34 -30.13 -7.52
CA TYR A 196 1.09 -30.42 -7.52
C TYR A 196 1.80 -29.53 -8.52
N TYR A 197 3.00 -29.08 -8.15
CA TYR A 197 3.92 -28.23 -8.89
C TYR A 197 5.30 -28.87 -8.91
N TRP A 198 6.13 -28.42 -9.82
CA TRP A 198 7.55 -28.76 -9.83
C TRP A 198 8.40 -27.51 -9.75
N VAL A 199 9.23 -27.42 -8.73
CA VAL A 199 10.22 -26.35 -8.57
C VAL A 199 11.48 -26.75 -9.34
N ARG A 200 11.90 -25.93 -10.29
CA ARG A 200 13.12 -26.13 -11.06
C ARG A 200 14.36 -25.74 -10.25
N GLU A 201 15.56 -25.99 -10.81
CA GLU A 201 16.85 -25.65 -10.22
C GLU A 201 17.03 -24.14 -9.94
N ASP A 202 16.42 -23.31 -10.78
CA ASP A 202 16.44 -21.85 -10.67
C ASP A 202 15.37 -21.27 -9.71
N GLY A 203 14.58 -22.15 -9.06
CA GLY A 203 13.51 -21.76 -8.16
C GLY A 203 12.22 -21.29 -8.85
N VAL A 204 12.16 -21.41 -10.19
CA VAL A 204 10.96 -21.12 -10.99
C VAL A 204 10.11 -22.37 -11.09
N LEU A 205 8.78 -22.22 -11.11
CA LEU A 205 7.89 -23.36 -11.32
C LEU A 205 7.89 -23.81 -12.78
N GLN A 206 7.87 -25.12 -12.96
CA GLN A 206 7.75 -25.74 -14.28
C GLN A 206 6.39 -25.43 -14.91
N THR A 207 6.41 -25.07 -16.18
CA THR A 207 5.27 -25.07 -17.10
C THR A 207 5.58 -25.93 -18.31
N GLY A 208 4.54 -26.46 -19.00
CA GLY A 208 4.74 -27.36 -20.11
C GLY A 208 5.28 -28.73 -19.68
N TRP A 209 6.03 -29.36 -20.56
CA TRP A 209 6.50 -30.73 -20.37
C TRP A 209 7.70 -30.85 -19.44
N LEU A 210 7.68 -31.90 -18.60
CA LEU A 210 8.79 -32.33 -17.75
C LEU A 210 9.01 -33.85 -17.91
N LEU A 211 10.24 -34.26 -18.22
CA LEU A 211 10.67 -35.63 -18.06
C LEU A 211 11.36 -35.79 -16.70
N TYR A 212 10.79 -36.60 -15.84
CA TYR A 212 11.35 -36.90 -14.53
C TYR A 212 11.11 -38.36 -14.16
N ASP A 213 12.16 -39.05 -13.74
CA ASP A 213 12.14 -40.44 -13.36
C ASP A 213 11.45 -41.32 -14.41
N ASP A 214 11.93 -41.20 -15.68
CA ASP A 214 11.43 -41.89 -16.87
C ASP A 214 9.93 -41.67 -17.20
N ASN A 215 9.27 -40.73 -16.55
CA ASN A 215 7.89 -40.33 -16.79
C ASN A 215 7.75 -38.95 -17.31
N TRP A 216 6.83 -38.76 -18.26
CA TRP A 216 6.47 -37.44 -18.73
C TRP A 216 5.30 -36.87 -17.93
N TYR A 217 5.44 -35.60 -17.51
CA TYR A 217 4.43 -34.80 -16.83
C TYR A 217 4.17 -33.53 -17.64
N TRP A 218 3.00 -32.96 -17.49
CA TRP A 218 2.67 -31.70 -18.10
C TRP A 218 2.07 -30.76 -17.07
N PHE A 219 2.50 -29.48 -17.10
CA PHE A 219 2.06 -28.44 -16.23
C PHE A 219 1.43 -27.32 -17.07
N ASP A 220 0.32 -26.77 -16.60
CA ASP A 220 -0.33 -25.65 -17.27
C ASP A 220 0.45 -24.33 -17.08
N ASP A 221 -0.08 -23.23 -17.64
CA ASP A 221 0.56 -21.90 -17.54
C ASP A 221 0.58 -21.34 -16.10
N ASN A 222 -0.19 -21.93 -15.19
CA ASN A 222 -0.18 -21.64 -13.77
C ASN A 222 0.72 -22.61 -12.98
N GLY A 223 1.47 -23.45 -13.67
CA GLY A 223 2.36 -24.45 -13.09
C GLY A 223 1.66 -25.64 -12.43
N VAL A 224 0.34 -25.79 -12.62
CA VAL A 224 -0.41 -26.91 -12.04
C VAL A 224 -0.20 -28.17 -12.89
N MET A 225 0.23 -29.25 -12.23
CA MET A 225 0.40 -30.56 -12.88
C MET A 225 -0.93 -31.13 -13.34
N MET A 226 -1.01 -31.52 -14.61
CA MET A 226 -2.15 -32.26 -15.13
C MET A 226 -2.17 -33.70 -14.58
N ALA A 227 -3.35 -34.13 -14.13
CA ALA A 227 -3.57 -35.50 -13.64
C ALA A 227 -5.00 -35.95 -13.98
N SER A 228 -5.19 -37.28 -14.02
CA SER A 228 -6.51 -37.91 -14.14
C SER A 228 -7.32 -37.47 -15.36
N GLY A 229 -6.98 -37.94 -16.55
CA GLY A 229 -7.84 -37.74 -17.70
C GLY A 229 -7.13 -37.33 -18.98
N TRP A 230 -7.95 -37.02 -19.99
CA TRP A 230 -7.50 -36.63 -21.30
C TRP A 230 -7.20 -35.10 -21.37
N LYS A 231 -6.13 -34.76 -22.07
CA LYS A 231 -5.76 -33.37 -22.37
C LYS A 231 -5.21 -33.28 -23.79
N GLU A 232 -5.71 -32.36 -24.56
CA GLU A 232 -5.14 -31.99 -25.84
C GLU A 232 -4.02 -30.95 -25.63
N ILE A 233 -2.85 -31.25 -26.20
CA ILE A 233 -1.66 -30.39 -26.13
C ILE A 233 -1.03 -30.38 -27.52
N ASN A 234 -0.95 -29.18 -28.15
CA ASN A 234 -0.41 -29.02 -29.50
C ASN A 234 -1.04 -29.98 -30.52
N ASN A 235 -2.36 -30.12 -30.56
CA ASN A 235 -3.15 -30.99 -31.43
C ASN A 235 -2.90 -32.49 -31.22
N ASN A 236 -2.28 -32.88 -30.12
CA ASN A 236 -2.12 -34.29 -29.74
C ASN A 236 -2.88 -34.56 -28.44
N LEU A 237 -3.54 -35.71 -28.39
CA LEU A 237 -4.34 -36.10 -27.23
C LEU A 237 -3.51 -37.02 -26.31
N TYR A 238 -3.40 -36.65 -25.06
CA TYR A 238 -2.67 -37.39 -24.01
C TYR A 238 -3.60 -37.82 -22.90
N TYR A 239 -3.37 -38.99 -22.31
CA TYR A 239 -4.06 -39.40 -21.10
C TYR A 239 -3.10 -39.42 -19.92
N PHE A 240 -3.47 -38.66 -18.88
CA PHE A 240 -2.71 -38.53 -17.64
C PHE A 240 -3.27 -39.49 -16.58
N ARG A 241 -2.39 -40.20 -15.92
CA ARG A 241 -2.72 -41.02 -14.76
C ARG A 241 -3.08 -40.17 -13.55
N SER A 242 -3.68 -40.76 -12.52
CA SER A 242 -4.05 -40.04 -11.30
C SER A 242 -2.87 -39.37 -10.57
N TRP A 243 -1.67 -39.89 -10.76
CA TRP A 243 -0.43 -39.33 -10.20
C TRP A 243 0.33 -38.41 -11.18
N GLY A 244 -0.25 -38.08 -12.32
CA GLY A 244 0.24 -37.10 -13.29
C GLY A 244 1.10 -37.59 -14.43
N GLY A 245 1.67 -38.80 -14.37
CA GLY A 245 2.45 -39.35 -15.49
C GLY A 245 1.56 -39.76 -16.67
N ILE A 246 2.03 -39.58 -17.92
CA ILE A 246 1.31 -40.06 -19.10
C ILE A 246 1.47 -41.56 -19.32
N TYR A 247 0.50 -42.14 -20.01
CA TYR A 247 0.69 -43.50 -20.58
C TYR A 247 1.63 -43.44 -21.79
N LYS A 248 2.63 -44.33 -21.81
CA LYS A 248 3.52 -44.52 -22.94
C LYS A 248 3.03 -45.76 -23.70
N ASN A 249 2.96 -45.72 -25.06
CA ASN A 249 2.70 -46.84 -25.94
C ASN A 249 1.32 -47.51 -25.82
N GLY A 250 0.28 -46.87 -26.34
CA GLY A 250 -0.99 -47.49 -26.67
C GLY A 250 -2.19 -47.12 -25.79
N PHE A 251 -3.37 -47.43 -26.32
CA PHE A 251 -4.62 -47.33 -25.56
C PHE A 251 -4.63 -48.46 -24.53
N GLN A 252 -4.87 -48.12 -23.27
CA GLN A 252 -5.21 -49.09 -22.25
C GLN A 252 -6.73 -49.30 -22.27
N SER A 253 -7.15 -50.54 -22.51
CA SER A 253 -8.55 -50.98 -22.42
C SER A 253 -8.99 -51.09 -20.97
#